data_d51cc56e6b143ff624f8e0f2d5534036
#
_entry.id   d51cc56e6b143ff624f8e0f2d5534036
#
_cell.length_a   1.000
_cell.length_b   1.000
_cell.length_c   1.000
_cell.angle_alpha   90.00
_cell.angle_beta   90.00
_cell.angle_gamma   90.00
#
_symmetry.space_group_name_H-M   'P 1'
#
loop_
_entity.id
_entity.type
_entity.pdbx_description
1 polymer ?
#
loop_
_entity_poly.entity_id
_entity_poly.type
_entity_poly.pdbx_seq_one_letter_code
_entity_poly.pdbx_strand_id
1 'polypeptide(L)'
;FDNNDTNYSYHHYGCTDYYKIDPRLGKNEDYLRLSQTAGNHGIKMIIDVVPNHCGGSHWWMKDVPSSDWFNVWKTYTSSNYRMTAWTDPHASETDRYKLTHGWFAPNMPDLNLSNPLLYDYLKQAYIFWIEYAQIAGIRVDTYPYNDIKTAARFIQTLRDEYPNMNVVGECWVKTPAETAYYQSGNNNKDGFDSRLQSVMDFMLKDKLQEAFKENEGWDTGTAKFYSHFAQDFVYPNTNLIMNFVDNHDIDRLSTAYKNVNEYKMALAMLVTVRGYPQIYYGNEIMLEGISGDYQGHRFTFPGGWKNDKRDAFTPAGRTKEENEVFDYLKKLLHYRKNNPVLQNGKMMQFIPENGVYVFFRYNEEKTVMVITNNNDHATVLDTKRFAERIKDCEMGVEVTSKQAVDMKNQVEIPGKTVLVLELGFWR
;
A
#
# COMPACT_ATOMS: atom_id res chain seq x y z
N PHE A 1 18.38 13.64 9.76
CA PHE A 1 17.80 12.50 10.46
C PHE A 1 18.66 12.13 11.65
N ASP A 2 18.01 11.48 12.65
CA ASP A 2 18.69 11.10 13.88
C ASP A 2 19.90 10.23 13.60
N ASN A 3 21.02 10.64 14.12
CA ASN A 3 22.20 9.82 14.25
C ASN A 3 22.96 10.23 15.51
N ASN A 4 23.72 9.31 16.04
CA ASN A 4 24.79 9.57 17.01
C ASN A 4 26.04 8.80 16.54
N ASP A 5 27.12 8.86 17.28
CA ASP A 5 28.41 8.25 16.89
C ASP A 5 28.32 6.72 16.67
N THR A 6 27.25 6.08 17.11
CA THR A 6 27.09 4.61 17.06
C THR A 6 25.83 4.14 16.33
N ASN A 7 24.80 4.98 16.18
CA ASN A 7 23.52 4.59 15.59
C ASN A 7 23.02 5.64 14.59
N TYR A 8 22.43 5.17 13.50
CA TYR A 8 21.79 6.00 12.48
C TYR A 8 20.30 5.65 12.40
N SER A 9 19.46 6.67 12.20
CA SER A 9 18.05 6.50 11.86
C SER A 9 17.94 5.99 10.42
N TYR A 10 18.20 4.68 10.22
CA TYR A 10 18.22 4.04 8.90
C TYR A 10 16.86 4.10 8.21
N HIS A 11 15.77 4.16 8.98
CA HIS A 11 14.40 4.24 8.49
C HIS A 11 13.99 5.66 8.05
N HIS A 12 14.74 6.70 8.42
CA HIS A 12 14.52 8.11 8.12
C HIS A 12 13.26 8.75 8.73
N TYR A 13 12.52 8.08 9.64
CA TYR A 13 11.34 8.65 10.30
C TYR A 13 11.66 9.54 11.51
N GLY A 14 12.89 9.56 12.00
CA GLY A 14 13.37 10.51 13.00
C GLY A 14 13.89 11.79 12.33
N CYS A 15 13.00 12.66 11.85
CA CYS A 15 13.35 13.88 11.14
C CYS A 15 14.01 14.90 12.06
N THR A 16 15.14 15.51 11.63
CA THR A 16 15.88 16.53 12.38
C THR A 16 15.89 17.90 11.69
N ASP A 17 15.38 17.98 10.47
CA ASP A 17 15.17 19.24 9.72
C ASP A 17 14.14 19.00 8.61
N TYR A 18 12.95 19.59 8.72
CA TYR A 18 11.86 19.40 7.77
C TYR A 18 12.06 20.10 6.42
N TYR A 19 13.10 20.94 6.28
CA TYR A 19 13.38 21.66 5.05
C TYR A 19 14.63 21.15 4.31
N LYS A 20 15.24 20.06 4.79
CA LYS A 20 16.48 19.52 4.20
C LYS A 20 16.41 18.04 3.94
N ILE A 21 16.94 17.65 2.80
CA ILE A 21 17.27 16.25 2.49
C ILE A 21 18.42 15.79 3.39
N ASP A 22 18.39 14.52 3.78
CA ASP A 22 19.50 13.90 4.52
C ASP A 22 20.81 14.06 3.73
N PRO A 23 21.83 14.71 4.30
CA PRO A 23 23.09 14.97 3.60
C PRO A 23 23.82 13.69 3.17
N ARG A 24 23.49 12.54 3.73
CA ARG A 24 24.02 11.24 3.30
C ARG A 24 23.45 10.80 1.95
N LEU A 25 22.26 11.29 1.58
CA LEU A 25 21.57 10.98 0.33
C LEU A 25 21.77 12.05 -0.74
N GLY A 26 22.03 13.30 -0.34
CA GLY A 26 22.22 14.41 -1.25
C GLY A 26 21.79 15.75 -0.65
N LYS A 27 21.47 16.68 -1.53
CA LYS A 27 20.99 18.03 -1.20
C LYS A 27 19.57 18.24 -1.75
N ASN A 28 18.93 19.32 -1.35
CA ASN A 28 17.61 19.70 -1.87
C ASN A 28 17.59 19.78 -3.40
N GLU A 29 18.65 20.33 -4.00
CA GLU A 29 18.80 20.43 -5.45
C GLU A 29 18.88 19.05 -6.14
N ASP A 30 19.47 18.05 -5.48
CA ASP A 30 19.50 16.68 -5.99
C ASP A 30 18.11 16.05 -5.99
N TYR A 31 17.32 16.30 -4.95
CA TYR A 31 15.93 15.86 -4.86
C TYR A 31 15.05 16.56 -5.92
N LEU A 32 15.21 17.87 -6.10
CA LEU A 32 14.54 18.60 -7.18
C LEU A 32 14.88 18.01 -8.55
N ARG A 33 16.18 17.78 -8.82
CA ARG A 33 16.62 17.16 -10.08
C ARG A 33 16.03 15.75 -10.28
N LEU A 34 15.97 14.95 -9.21
CA LEU A 34 15.32 13.62 -9.25
C LEU A 34 13.85 13.74 -9.65
N SER A 35 13.11 14.64 -9.01
CA SER A 35 11.68 14.84 -9.29
C SER A 35 11.44 15.32 -10.72
N GLN A 36 12.23 16.28 -11.20
CA GLN A 36 12.15 16.76 -12.58
C GLN A 36 12.49 15.67 -13.59
N THR A 37 13.54 14.88 -13.32
CA THR A 37 13.92 13.76 -14.18
C THR A 37 12.82 12.70 -14.23
N ALA A 38 12.24 12.34 -13.09
CA ALA A 38 11.12 11.42 -13.02
C ALA A 38 9.91 11.96 -13.82
N GLY A 39 9.59 13.25 -13.66
CA GLY A 39 8.53 13.93 -14.40
C GLY A 39 8.71 13.87 -15.91
N ASN A 40 9.92 14.06 -16.41
CA ASN A 40 10.25 13.94 -17.84
C ASN A 40 10.04 12.52 -18.40
N HIS A 41 10.02 11.51 -17.52
CA HIS A 41 9.69 10.11 -17.85
C HIS A 41 8.23 9.75 -17.54
N GLY A 42 7.39 10.72 -17.19
CA GLY A 42 5.98 10.50 -16.85
C GLY A 42 5.76 9.86 -15.46
N ILE A 43 6.76 9.93 -14.59
CA ILE A 43 6.71 9.43 -13.21
C ILE A 43 6.50 10.62 -12.27
N LYS A 44 5.45 10.55 -11.46
CA LYS A 44 5.16 11.57 -10.45
C LYS A 44 5.75 11.15 -9.11
N MET A 45 6.37 12.10 -8.41
CA MET A 45 6.90 11.88 -7.07
C MET A 45 5.83 12.12 -6.02
N ILE A 46 5.80 11.29 -5.00
CA ILE A 46 5.05 11.52 -3.75
C ILE A 46 6.02 11.60 -2.59
N ILE A 47 5.66 12.33 -1.56
CA ILE A 47 6.48 12.46 -0.35
C ILE A 47 5.79 11.77 0.84
N ASP A 48 6.60 11.13 1.66
CA ASP A 48 6.19 10.60 2.96
C ASP A 48 6.39 11.67 4.04
N VAL A 49 5.35 12.00 4.78
CA VAL A 49 5.38 13.07 5.79
C VAL A 49 5.07 12.51 7.16
N VAL A 50 5.79 12.98 8.17
CA VAL A 50 5.69 12.52 9.56
C VAL A 50 5.32 13.70 10.46
N PRO A 51 4.02 14.03 10.58
CA PRO A 51 3.60 15.13 11.45
C PRO A 51 3.56 14.77 12.94
N ASN A 52 3.53 13.48 13.27
CA ASN A 52 3.33 12.99 14.64
C ASN A 52 4.54 13.25 15.55
N HIS A 53 5.74 13.06 15.07
CA HIS A 53 6.97 13.12 15.87
C HIS A 53 8.15 13.64 15.06
N CYS A 54 9.18 14.09 15.73
CA CYS A 54 10.48 14.36 15.12
C CYS A 54 11.55 13.41 15.64
N GLY A 55 12.78 13.57 15.22
CA GLY A 55 13.94 12.86 15.79
C GLY A 55 14.42 13.50 17.08
N GLY A 56 14.92 12.69 18.02
CA GLY A 56 15.48 13.16 19.29
C GLY A 56 16.74 14.02 19.14
N SER A 57 17.37 14.06 17.97
CA SER A 57 18.47 14.96 17.63
C SER A 57 18.00 16.23 16.91
N HIS A 58 16.71 16.46 16.76
CA HIS A 58 16.20 17.70 16.19
C HIS A 58 16.65 18.88 17.05
N TRP A 59 17.02 20.00 16.42
CA TRP A 59 17.52 21.18 17.15
C TRP A 59 16.50 21.73 18.16
N TRP A 60 15.19 21.50 17.97
CA TRP A 60 14.15 21.82 18.94
C TRP A 60 14.35 21.16 20.30
N MET A 61 15.05 20.03 20.39
CA MET A 61 15.35 19.38 21.67
C MET A 61 16.31 20.18 22.54
N LYS A 62 17.06 21.11 21.93
CA LYS A 62 17.99 22.00 22.64
C LYS A 62 17.45 23.43 22.79
N ASP A 63 16.60 23.84 21.88
CA ASP A 63 16.05 25.20 21.83
C ASP A 63 14.57 25.10 21.40
N VAL A 64 13.70 24.83 22.39
CA VAL A 64 12.27 24.61 22.19
C VAL A 64 11.59 25.94 21.89
N PRO A 65 10.89 26.10 20.75
CA PRO A 65 10.23 27.37 20.38
C PRO A 65 9.16 27.84 21.38
N SER A 66 8.45 26.90 22.03
CA SER A 66 7.51 27.18 23.11
C SER A 66 7.39 25.99 24.06
N SER A 67 6.95 26.20 25.28
CA SER A 67 6.83 25.17 26.33
C SER A 67 5.86 24.04 26.00
N ASP A 68 4.95 24.26 25.04
CA ASP A 68 3.91 23.33 24.57
C ASP A 68 4.18 22.81 23.14
N TRP A 69 5.44 22.87 22.69
CA TRP A 69 5.84 22.37 21.36
C TRP A 69 5.76 20.85 21.26
N PHE A 70 6.08 20.17 22.35
CA PHE A 70 6.03 18.73 22.50
C PHE A 70 5.00 18.31 23.53
N ASN A 71 4.45 17.13 23.41
CA ASN A 71 3.73 16.46 24.46
C ASN A 71 4.73 15.86 25.47
N VAL A 72 4.83 16.48 26.65
CA VAL A 72 5.86 16.17 27.66
C VAL A 72 5.26 15.39 28.82
N TRP A 73 5.95 14.37 29.27
CA TRP A 73 5.60 13.53 30.40
C TRP A 73 6.64 13.65 31.53
N LYS A 74 6.25 13.42 32.77
CA LYS A 74 7.19 13.43 33.91
C LYS A 74 8.30 12.40 33.77
N THR A 75 7.98 11.25 33.16
CA THR A 75 8.91 10.20 32.76
C THR A 75 8.56 9.79 31.35
N TYR A 76 9.50 9.22 30.61
CA TYR A 76 9.22 8.71 29.28
C TYR A 76 7.96 7.84 29.28
N THR A 77 7.03 8.18 28.41
CA THR A 77 5.78 7.46 28.24
C THR A 77 5.56 7.24 26.75
N SER A 78 5.55 5.97 26.34
CA SER A 78 5.25 5.60 24.95
C SER A 78 3.77 5.71 24.63
N SER A 79 3.44 5.91 23.36
CA SER A 79 2.11 5.63 22.85
C SER A 79 1.68 4.20 23.24
N ASN A 80 0.39 3.96 23.37
CA ASN A 80 -0.12 2.60 23.56
C ASN A 80 -0.27 1.83 22.24
N TYR A 81 -0.06 2.48 21.09
CA TYR A 81 -0.14 1.93 19.73
C TYR A 81 -1.49 1.28 19.38
N ARG A 82 -2.56 1.67 20.06
CA ARG A 82 -3.92 1.11 19.89
C ARG A 82 -4.82 2.06 19.12
N MET A 83 -4.59 2.16 17.81
CA MET A 83 -5.36 3.03 16.90
C MET A 83 -6.86 2.74 16.91
N THR A 84 -7.26 1.51 17.28
CA THR A 84 -8.66 1.11 17.51
C THR A 84 -9.36 1.95 18.55
N ALA A 85 -8.63 2.63 19.45
CA ALA A 85 -9.23 3.53 20.45
C ALA A 85 -10.05 4.67 19.83
N TRP A 86 -9.79 5.03 18.57
CA TRP A 86 -10.59 6.03 17.86
C TRP A 86 -11.95 5.50 17.40
N THR A 87 -12.01 4.25 16.98
CA THR A 87 -13.23 3.61 16.46
C THR A 87 -14.04 2.89 17.54
N ASP A 88 -13.41 2.64 18.69
CA ASP A 88 -14.06 1.96 19.83
C ASP A 88 -14.97 2.92 20.60
N PRO A 89 -16.31 2.70 20.60
CA PRO A 89 -17.24 3.54 21.34
C PRO A 89 -17.10 3.41 22.87
N HIS A 90 -16.35 2.43 23.34
CA HIS A 90 -16.13 2.15 24.76
C HIS A 90 -14.71 2.53 25.23
N ALA A 91 -13.86 3.05 24.33
CA ALA A 91 -12.50 3.43 24.68
C ALA A 91 -12.48 4.53 25.74
N SER A 92 -11.58 4.41 26.72
CA SER A 92 -11.36 5.44 27.72
C SER A 92 -10.67 6.67 27.12
N GLU A 93 -10.97 7.85 27.65
CA GLU A 93 -10.26 9.08 27.28
C GLU A 93 -8.77 9.01 27.64
N THR A 94 -8.42 8.29 28.71
CA THR A 94 -7.02 8.06 29.09
C THR A 94 -6.25 7.30 28.03
N ASP A 95 -6.86 6.28 27.41
CA ASP A 95 -6.21 5.50 26.35
C ASP A 95 -6.11 6.30 25.05
N ARG A 96 -7.13 7.07 24.69
CA ARG A 96 -7.08 7.99 23.56
C ARG A 96 -5.99 9.05 23.73
N TYR A 97 -5.93 9.63 24.95
CA TYR A 97 -4.88 10.61 25.29
C TYR A 97 -3.48 10.00 25.18
N LYS A 98 -3.28 8.78 25.71
CA LYS A 98 -2.00 8.09 25.63
C LYS A 98 -1.63 7.69 24.20
N LEU A 99 -2.60 7.35 23.35
CA LEU A 99 -2.37 7.07 21.94
C LEU A 99 -1.73 8.26 21.22
N THR A 100 -2.27 9.47 21.46
CA THR A 100 -1.96 10.68 20.70
C THR A 100 -0.93 11.61 21.35
N HIS A 101 -0.56 11.39 22.59
CA HIS A 101 0.40 12.22 23.33
C HIS A 101 1.61 11.42 23.82
N GLY A 102 1.55 10.07 23.75
CA GLY A 102 2.69 9.23 24.07
C GLY A 102 3.71 9.26 22.93
N TRP A 103 4.99 9.28 23.28
CA TRP A 103 6.06 9.29 22.29
C TRP A 103 6.07 8.00 21.47
N PHE A 104 6.36 8.12 20.18
CA PHE A 104 6.41 6.95 19.31
C PHE A 104 7.58 6.01 19.67
N ALA A 105 8.73 6.57 20.03
CA ALA A 105 9.87 5.84 20.57
C ALA A 105 10.67 6.77 21.51
N PRO A 106 11.61 6.25 22.34
CA PRO A 106 12.41 7.08 23.22
C PRO A 106 13.18 8.22 22.52
N ASN A 107 13.55 8.01 21.26
CA ASN A 107 14.23 8.99 20.41
C ASN A 107 13.30 9.64 19.38
N MET A 108 11.98 9.48 19.52
CA MET A 108 10.97 10.07 18.64
C MET A 108 9.92 10.82 19.48
N PRO A 109 10.28 12.06 19.96
CA PRO A 109 9.40 12.87 20.78
C PRO A 109 8.16 13.29 20.01
N ASP A 110 7.03 13.19 20.69
CA ASP A 110 5.72 13.50 20.15
C ASP A 110 5.50 15.01 20.01
N LEU A 111 5.04 15.44 18.85
CA LEU A 111 4.81 16.83 18.50
C LEU A 111 3.38 17.25 18.87
N ASN A 112 3.22 18.33 19.59
CA ASN A 112 1.90 18.85 19.94
C ASN A 112 1.28 19.64 18.77
N LEU A 113 0.62 18.96 17.86
CA LEU A 113 -0.05 19.59 16.70
C LEU A 113 -1.19 20.56 17.09
N SER A 114 -1.63 20.59 18.35
CA SER A 114 -2.58 21.59 18.84
C SER A 114 -1.93 22.97 19.00
N ASN A 115 -0.60 23.04 19.06
CA ASN A 115 0.14 24.31 19.03
C ASN A 115 0.04 24.92 17.62
N PRO A 116 -0.55 26.14 17.47
CA PRO A 116 -0.76 26.73 16.15
C PRO A 116 0.52 27.10 15.40
N LEU A 117 1.59 27.43 16.11
CA LEU A 117 2.87 27.77 15.51
C LEU A 117 3.56 26.51 14.93
N LEU A 118 3.52 25.41 15.67
CA LEU A 118 4.02 24.12 15.17
C LEU A 118 3.20 23.64 13.98
N TYR A 119 1.88 23.71 14.06
CA TYR A 119 0.98 23.38 12.96
C TYR A 119 1.34 24.16 11.70
N ASP A 120 1.50 25.48 11.83
CA ASP A 120 1.83 26.36 10.70
C ASP A 120 3.24 26.05 10.15
N TYR A 121 4.21 25.77 11.02
CA TYR A 121 5.56 25.38 10.60
C TYR A 121 5.54 24.11 9.75
N LEU A 122 4.89 23.05 10.21
CA LEU A 122 4.84 21.77 9.48
C LEU A 122 4.04 21.91 8.18
N LYS A 123 2.92 22.63 8.21
CA LYS A 123 2.14 22.94 7.01
C LYS A 123 3.00 23.63 5.96
N GLN A 124 3.76 24.67 6.35
CA GLN A 124 4.64 25.39 5.44
C GLN A 124 5.80 24.50 4.94
N ALA A 125 6.37 23.66 5.78
CA ALA A 125 7.42 22.73 5.37
C ALA A 125 6.94 21.75 4.28
N TYR A 126 5.73 21.23 4.42
CA TYR A 126 5.19 20.30 3.41
C TYR A 126 4.75 21.01 2.14
N ILE A 127 4.16 22.21 2.25
CA ILE A 127 3.89 23.07 1.07
C ILE A 127 5.19 23.41 0.35
N PHE A 128 6.25 23.73 1.10
CA PHE A 128 7.58 23.97 0.51
C PHE A 128 8.02 22.79 -0.38
N TRP A 129 7.91 21.55 0.08
CA TRP A 129 8.31 20.40 -0.73
C TRP A 129 7.38 20.18 -1.93
N ILE A 130 6.08 20.41 -1.79
CA ILE A 130 5.13 20.31 -2.90
C ILE A 130 5.52 21.30 -4.01
N GLU A 131 5.77 22.54 -3.67
CA GLU A 131 6.12 23.61 -4.63
C GLU A 131 7.56 23.44 -5.15
N TYR A 132 8.52 23.28 -4.25
CA TYR A 132 9.93 23.20 -4.61
C TYR A 132 10.25 21.98 -5.47
N ALA A 133 9.76 20.82 -5.11
CA ALA A 133 10.05 19.56 -5.79
C ALA A 133 8.91 19.04 -6.68
N GLN A 134 7.83 19.80 -6.87
CA GLN A 134 6.68 19.42 -7.70
C GLN A 134 6.07 18.09 -7.29
N ILE A 135 5.88 17.91 -5.99
CA ILE A 135 5.32 16.68 -5.42
C ILE A 135 3.86 16.54 -5.81
N ALA A 136 3.46 15.36 -6.28
CA ALA A 136 2.12 15.11 -6.81
C ALA A 136 1.19 14.37 -5.83
N GLY A 137 1.68 13.97 -4.67
CA GLY A 137 0.90 13.27 -3.65
C GLY A 137 1.65 13.15 -2.33
N ILE A 138 0.93 12.79 -1.28
CA ILE A 138 1.46 12.65 0.08
C ILE A 138 1.02 11.31 0.66
N ARG A 139 1.96 10.59 1.30
CA ARG A 139 1.66 9.58 2.30
C ARG A 139 1.82 10.22 3.68
N VAL A 140 0.83 10.08 4.54
CA VAL A 140 0.91 10.56 5.93
C VAL A 140 1.22 9.37 6.83
N ASP A 141 2.42 9.35 7.36
CA ASP A 141 2.89 8.35 8.31
C ASP A 141 2.11 8.42 9.61
N THR A 142 1.84 7.25 10.22
CA THR A 142 1.22 7.13 11.55
C THR A 142 0.02 8.06 11.76
N TYR A 143 -0.86 8.20 10.76
CA TYR A 143 -1.97 9.14 10.79
C TYR A 143 -2.82 9.07 12.09
N PRO A 144 -3.23 7.88 12.59
CA PRO A 144 -4.07 7.78 13.80
C PRO A 144 -3.39 8.13 15.12
N TYR A 145 -2.09 8.33 15.13
CA TYR A 145 -1.35 8.71 16.33
C TYR A 145 -1.39 10.22 16.61
N ASN A 146 -1.76 11.00 15.61
CA ASN A 146 -1.93 12.44 15.76
C ASN A 146 -3.27 12.77 16.46
N ASP A 147 -3.41 14.00 16.97
CA ASP A 147 -4.74 14.55 17.18
C ASP A 147 -5.50 14.53 15.86
N ILE A 148 -6.49 13.63 15.75
CA ILE A 148 -7.15 13.34 14.46
C ILE A 148 -7.92 14.53 13.91
N LYS A 149 -8.40 15.44 14.76
CA LYS A 149 -9.11 16.66 14.29
C LYS A 149 -8.12 17.64 13.66
N THR A 150 -6.97 17.82 14.29
CA THR A 150 -5.91 18.66 13.75
C THR A 150 -5.31 18.05 12.49
N ALA A 151 -5.08 16.73 12.47
CA ALA A 151 -4.62 16.01 11.28
C ALA A 151 -5.63 16.16 10.12
N ALA A 152 -6.93 16.01 10.37
CA ALA A 152 -7.96 16.21 9.35
C ALA A 152 -7.98 17.65 8.82
N ARG A 153 -7.86 18.66 9.70
CA ARG A 153 -7.72 20.07 9.30
C ARG A 153 -6.49 20.30 8.43
N PHE A 154 -5.37 19.67 8.78
CA PHE A 154 -4.14 19.74 8.01
C PHE A 154 -4.33 19.17 6.59
N ILE A 155 -4.91 17.98 6.47
CA ILE A 155 -5.21 17.37 5.17
C ILE A 155 -6.19 18.23 4.36
N GLN A 156 -7.23 18.78 5.01
CA GLN A 156 -8.18 19.67 4.32
C GLN A 156 -7.47 20.89 3.74
N THR A 157 -6.58 21.53 4.51
CA THR A 157 -5.81 22.69 4.04
C THR A 157 -4.98 22.35 2.79
N LEU A 158 -4.30 21.18 2.78
CA LEU A 158 -3.54 20.75 1.62
C LEU A 158 -4.44 20.46 0.41
N ARG A 159 -5.60 19.86 0.63
CA ARG A 159 -6.55 19.55 -0.45
C ARG A 159 -7.21 20.80 -1.03
N ASP A 160 -7.44 21.83 -0.23
CA ASP A 160 -7.99 23.11 -0.69
C ASP A 160 -6.99 23.84 -1.60
N GLU A 161 -5.69 23.79 -1.26
CA GLU A 161 -4.61 24.37 -2.05
C GLU A 161 -4.27 23.50 -3.28
N TYR A 162 -4.30 22.18 -3.14
CA TYR A 162 -3.91 21.22 -4.18
C TYR A 162 -5.02 20.19 -4.44
N PRO A 163 -6.13 20.58 -5.07
CA PRO A 163 -7.32 19.72 -5.20
C PRO A 163 -7.11 18.45 -6.03
N ASN A 164 -6.09 18.42 -6.89
CA ASN A 164 -5.74 17.28 -7.73
C ASN A 164 -4.69 16.32 -7.08
N MET A 165 -4.20 16.68 -5.89
CA MET A 165 -3.22 15.87 -5.18
C MET A 165 -3.93 14.75 -4.39
N ASN A 166 -3.44 13.51 -4.49
CA ASN A 166 -3.91 12.42 -3.64
C ASN A 166 -3.15 12.40 -2.32
N VAL A 167 -3.88 12.19 -1.23
CA VAL A 167 -3.31 11.98 0.11
C VAL A 167 -3.73 10.61 0.60
N VAL A 168 -2.76 9.75 0.89
CA VAL A 168 -2.97 8.44 1.52
C VAL A 168 -2.47 8.47 2.95
N GLY A 169 -3.29 8.01 3.89
CA GLY A 169 -2.91 7.88 5.30
C GLY A 169 -2.53 6.46 5.67
N GLU A 170 -1.45 6.32 6.40
CA GLU A 170 -1.15 5.05 7.04
C GLU A 170 -2.03 4.89 8.28
N CYS A 171 -3.00 3.99 8.17
CA CYS A 171 -3.90 3.60 9.25
C CYS A 171 -3.80 2.07 9.40
N TRP A 172 -2.85 1.61 10.21
CA TRP A 172 -2.58 0.18 10.38
C TRP A 172 -3.55 -0.46 11.37
N VAL A 173 -4.78 -0.61 10.93
CA VAL A 173 -5.89 -1.22 11.69
C VAL A 173 -6.21 -2.63 11.18
N LYS A 174 -7.12 -3.34 11.86
CA LYS A 174 -7.27 -4.78 11.68
C LYS A 174 -8.57 -5.21 10.98
N THR A 175 -9.48 -4.28 10.69
CA THR A 175 -10.74 -4.59 10.02
C THR A 175 -11.06 -3.58 8.92
N PRO A 176 -11.83 -3.99 7.87
CA PRO A 176 -12.29 -3.07 6.84
C PRO A 176 -13.11 -1.89 7.41
N ALA A 177 -13.91 -2.12 8.44
CA ALA A 177 -14.70 -1.06 9.08
C ALA A 177 -13.81 0.01 9.73
N GLU A 178 -12.75 -0.40 10.44
CA GLU A 178 -11.77 0.53 11.01
C GLU A 178 -11.00 1.29 9.92
N THR A 179 -10.63 0.62 8.82
CA THR A 179 -9.97 1.27 7.69
C THR A 179 -10.87 2.29 7.02
N ALA A 180 -12.13 1.93 6.79
CA ALA A 180 -13.13 2.80 6.18
C ALA A 180 -13.42 4.04 7.03
N TYR A 181 -13.32 3.94 8.36
CA TYR A 181 -13.46 5.08 9.27
C TYR A 181 -12.52 6.24 8.91
N TYR A 182 -11.32 5.91 8.42
CA TYR A 182 -10.32 6.90 8.01
C TYR A 182 -10.43 7.31 6.52
N GLN A 183 -11.32 6.75 5.73
CA GLN A 183 -11.51 7.24 4.35
C GLN A 183 -12.47 8.42 4.33
N SER A 184 -12.06 9.51 3.67
CA SER A 184 -12.89 10.72 3.53
C SER A 184 -14.23 10.42 2.85
N GLY A 185 -15.29 11.04 3.36
CA GLY A 185 -16.66 10.84 2.90
C GLY A 185 -17.37 9.66 3.54
N ASN A 186 -16.76 8.98 4.51
CA ASN A 186 -17.46 7.97 5.30
C ASN A 186 -18.43 8.65 6.27
N ASN A 187 -19.63 8.05 6.41
CA ASN A 187 -20.65 8.53 7.32
C ASN A 187 -20.43 7.93 8.73
N ASN A 188 -19.36 8.36 9.38
CA ASN A 188 -19.02 7.91 10.74
C ASN A 188 -20.05 8.42 11.76
N LYS A 189 -20.43 7.57 12.72
CA LYS A 189 -21.46 7.89 13.72
C LYS A 189 -21.09 9.07 14.62
N ASP A 190 -19.82 9.31 14.83
CA ASP A 190 -19.27 10.44 15.63
C ASP A 190 -19.08 11.72 14.80
N GLY A 191 -19.40 11.67 13.50
CA GLY A 191 -19.26 12.77 12.57
C GLY A 191 -17.84 13.08 12.14
N PHE A 192 -16.85 12.24 12.50
CA PHE A 192 -15.46 12.43 12.10
C PHE A 192 -15.28 12.15 10.61
N ASP A 193 -14.55 13.02 9.93
CA ASP A 193 -14.03 12.83 8.56
C ASP A 193 -12.53 13.18 8.55
N SER A 194 -11.71 12.19 8.26
CA SER A 194 -10.25 12.31 8.24
C SER A 194 -9.71 13.23 7.15
N ARG A 195 -10.51 13.48 6.12
CA ARG A 195 -10.13 14.14 4.86
C ARG A 195 -9.12 13.37 4.01
N LEU A 196 -8.72 12.17 4.40
CA LEU A 196 -7.88 11.28 3.59
C LEU A 196 -8.67 10.72 2.41
N GLN A 197 -8.25 10.98 1.19
CA GLN A 197 -8.88 10.37 0.02
C GLN A 197 -8.61 8.87 -0.03
N SER A 198 -7.38 8.48 0.34
CA SER A 198 -6.92 7.09 0.26
C SER A 198 -6.50 6.56 1.61
N VAL A 199 -6.72 5.27 1.80
CA VAL A 199 -6.29 4.47 2.96
C VAL A 199 -5.59 3.20 2.48
N MET A 200 -4.81 2.57 3.37
CA MET A 200 -4.01 1.37 3.06
C MET A 200 -4.74 0.10 3.51
N ASP A 201 -4.80 -0.92 2.65
CA ASP A 201 -5.48 -2.19 2.93
C ASP A 201 -4.53 -3.22 3.55
N PHE A 202 -4.23 -3.04 4.85
CA PHE A 202 -3.41 -3.99 5.61
C PHE A 202 -4.04 -5.39 5.73
N MET A 203 -5.37 -5.48 5.73
CA MET A 203 -6.05 -6.77 5.83
C MET A 203 -5.94 -7.58 4.54
N LEU A 204 -6.05 -6.92 3.38
CA LEU A 204 -5.79 -7.59 2.10
C LEU A 204 -4.34 -8.07 2.01
N LYS A 205 -3.38 -7.27 2.49
CA LYS A 205 -1.97 -7.65 2.55
C LYS A 205 -1.80 -8.95 3.34
N ASP A 206 -2.40 -9.08 4.53
CA ASP A 206 -2.33 -10.32 5.32
C ASP A 206 -2.86 -11.51 4.51
N LYS A 207 -4.01 -11.36 3.85
CA LYS A 207 -4.61 -12.43 3.02
C LYS A 207 -3.75 -12.78 1.81
N LEU A 208 -3.13 -11.79 1.17
CA LEU A 208 -2.22 -12.01 0.04
C LEU A 208 -0.93 -12.75 0.45
N GLN A 209 -0.52 -12.67 1.70
CA GLN A 209 0.64 -13.40 2.24
C GLN A 209 0.29 -14.79 2.81
N GLU A 210 -0.99 -15.11 2.98
CA GLU A 210 -1.42 -16.32 3.67
C GLU A 210 -2.19 -17.29 2.76
N ALA A 211 -3.14 -16.80 1.99
CA ALA A 211 -4.19 -17.63 1.40
C ALA A 211 -3.66 -18.74 0.49
N PHE A 212 -2.64 -18.47 -0.33
CA PHE A 212 -2.19 -19.46 -1.32
C PHE A 212 -1.30 -20.57 -0.75
N LYS A 213 -0.85 -20.46 0.52
CA LYS A 213 -0.15 -21.54 1.24
C LYS A 213 -1.05 -22.34 2.18
N GLU A 214 -2.29 -21.92 2.35
CA GLU A 214 -3.27 -22.59 3.19
C GLU A 214 -4.07 -23.63 2.38
N ASN A 215 -4.50 -24.69 3.07
CA ASN A 215 -5.50 -25.58 2.53
C ASN A 215 -6.85 -24.85 2.41
N GLU A 216 -7.61 -25.16 1.38
CA GLU A 216 -8.94 -24.63 1.21
C GLU A 216 -9.88 -25.09 2.32
N GLY A 217 -10.69 -24.17 2.85
CA GLY A 217 -11.62 -24.42 3.93
C GLY A 217 -12.66 -23.32 4.04
N TRP A 218 -13.48 -23.36 5.09
CA TRP A 218 -14.55 -22.40 5.29
C TRP A 218 -14.03 -20.95 5.42
N ASP A 219 -12.97 -20.74 6.20
CA ASP A 219 -12.34 -19.45 6.47
C ASP A 219 -10.86 -19.40 6.08
N THR A 220 -10.38 -20.35 5.29
CA THR A 220 -8.99 -20.49 4.88
C THR A 220 -8.85 -20.56 3.36
N GLY A 221 -7.63 -20.40 2.88
CA GLY A 221 -7.36 -20.38 1.45
C GLY A 221 -8.04 -19.20 0.74
N THR A 222 -8.59 -19.46 -0.43
CA THR A 222 -9.21 -18.43 -1.27
C THR A 222 -10.51 -17.84 -0.70
N ALA A 223 -11.17 -18.52 0.25
CA ALA A 223 -12.32 -17.99 0.98
C ALA A 223 -12.01 -16.68 1.72
N LYS A 224 -10.76 -16.47 2.12
CA LYS A 224 -10.29 -15.22 2.74
C LYS A 224 -10.47 -14.02 1.82
N PHE A 225 -10.24 -14.17 0.52
CA PHE A 225 -10.44 -13.08 -0.45
C PHE A 225 -11.91 -12.75 -0.62
N TYR A 226 -12.74 -13.79 -0.81
CA TYR A 226 -14.17 -13.60 -0.94
C TYR A 226 -14.77 -12.84 0.26
N SER A 227 -14.46 -13.30 1.47
CA SER A 227 -14.96 -12.70 2.72
C SER A 227 -14.42 -11.27 2.91
N HIS A 228 -13.21 -10.98 2.46
CA HIS A 228 -12.64 -9.64 2.52
C HIS A 228 -13.38 -8.66 1.60
N PHE A 229 -13.51 -8.98 0.32
CA PHE A 229 -14.19 -8.10 -0.65
C PHE A 229 -15.69 -8.01 -0.42
N ALA A 230 -16.33 -9.01 0.21
CA ALA A 230 -17.72 -8.94 0.63
C ALA A 230 -18.00 -7.80 1.62
N GLN A 231 -16.97 -7.25 2.26
CA GLN A 231 -17.07 -6.12 3.19
C GLN A 231 -16.83 -4.76 2.52
N ASP A 232 -16.64 -4.70 1.22
CA ASP A 232 -16.37 -3.44 0.50
C ASP A 232 -17.49 -2.40 0.61
N PHE A 233 -18.68 -2.82 1.05
CA PHE A 233 -19.83 -1.93 1.31
C PHE A 233 -19.57 -0.90 2.41
N VAL A 234 -18.55 -1.08 3.26
CA VAL A 234 -18.20 -0.11 4.32
C VAL A 234 -17.43 1.09 3.79
N TYR A 235 -16.80 0.98 2.62
CA TYR A 235 -15.95 2.04 2.06
C TYR A 235 -16.74 3.03 1.22
N PRO A 236 -16.51 4.34 1.38
CA PRO A 236 -17.06 5.36 0.48
C PRO A 236 -16.59 5.20 -0.97
N ASN A 237 -15.32 4.81 -1.17
CA ASN A 237 -14.74 4.65 -2.50
C ASN A 237 -13.64 3.59 -2.53
N THR A 238 -13.98 2.41 -3.00
CA THR A 238 -13.05 1.28 -3.09
C THR A 238 -11.93 1.49 -4.13
N ASN A 239 -12.10 2.40 -5.11
CA ASN A 239 -11.06 2.69 -6.09
C ASN A 239 -9.89 3.49 -5.51
N LEU A 240 -10.08 4.13 -4.36
CA LEU A 240 -9.06 4.90 -3.65
C LEU A 240 -8.43 4.14 -2.47
N ILE A 241 -8.53 2.83 -2.45
CA ILE A 241 -7.85 1.99 -1.47
C ILE A 241 -6.50 1.57 -2.05
N MET A 242 -5.41 1.84 -1.32
CA MET A 242 -4.06 1.41 -1.69
C MET A 242 -3.82 -0.01 -1.22
N ASN A 243 -3.67 -0.93 -2.17
CA ASN A 243 -3.37 -2.34 -1.93
C ASN A 243 -1.87 -2.59 -2.03
N PHE A 244 -1.34 -3.53 -1.25
CA PHE A 244 0.07 -3.92 -1.28
C PHE A 244 0.23 -5.35 -0.79
N VAL A 245 1.35 -5.98 -1.13
CA VAL A 245 1.73 -7.32 -0.67
C VAL A 245 2.75 -7.27 0.45
N ASP A 246 3.59 -6.27 0.43
CA ASP A 246 4.58 -5.93 1.46
C ASP A 246 4.95 -4.43 1.37
N ASN A 247 5.71 -3.97 2.34
CA ASN A 247 6.28 -2.63 2.36
C ASN A 247 7.57 -2.60 3.20
N HIS A 248 8.05 -1.41 3.50
CA HIS A 248 9.28 -1.17 4.25
C HIS A 248 9.19 -1.46 5.76
N ASP A 249 8.03 -1.87 6.30
CA ASP A 249 7.82 -2.13 7.74
C ASP A 249 7.48 -3.60 8.04
N ILE A 250 7.28 -4.41 7.01
CA ILE A 250 6.84 -5.80 7.15
C ILE A 250 7.67 -6.75 6.29
N ASP A 251 7.51 -8.05 6.55
CA ASP A 251 8.20 -9.09 5.80
C ASP A 251 7.87 -9.03 4.32
N ARG A 252 8.89 -9.29 3.50
CA ARG A 252 8.75 -9.38 2.05
C ARG A 252 7.80 -10.53 1.64
N LEU A 253 7.07 -10.35 0.55
CA LEU A 253 6.18 -11.38 0.00
C LEU A 253 6.93 -12.70 -0.27
N SER A 254 8.19 -12.65 -0.68
CA SER A 254 9.06 -13.80 -0.88
C SER A 254 9.34 -14.60 0.39
N THR A 255 9.11 -14.04 1.57
CA THR A 255 9.15 -14.77 2.83
C THR A 255 7.92 -15.69 2.97
N ALA A 256 6.77 -15.22 2.48
CA ALA A 256 5.55 -16.04 2.47
C ALA A 256 5.56 -17.10 1.36
N TYR A 257 6.02 -16.74 0.16
CA TYR A 257 5.98 -17.59 -1.03
C TYR A 257 7.36 -17.73 -1.67
N LYS A 258 7.96 -18.92 -1.54
CA LYS A 258 9.19 -19.29 -2.26
C LYS A 258 8.90 -19.87 -3.65
N ASN A 259 7.71 -20.40 -3.85
CA ASN A 259 7.25 -20.92 -5.13
C ASN A 259 6.85 -19.75 -6.05
N VAL A 260 7.42 -19.73 -7.26
CA VAL A 260 7.18 -18.67 -8.26
C VAL A 260 5.70 -18.56 -8.64
N ASN A 261 4.98 -19.69 -8.73
CA ASN A 261 3.57 -19.68 -9.11
C ASN A 261 2.69 -19.04 -8.03
N GLU A 262 2.88 -19.43 -6.75
CA GLU A 262 2.15 -18.82 -5.62
C GLU A 262 2.47 -17.33 -5.50
N TYR A 263 3.74 -16.96 -5.70
CA TYR A 263 4.18 -15.58 -5.73
C TYR A 263 3.46 -14.77 -6.83
N LYS A 264 3.40 -15.34 -8.05
CA LYS A 264 2.68 -14.74 -9.18
C LYS A 264 1.17 -14.63 -8.93
N MET A 265 0.56 -15.62 -8.25
CA MET A 265 -0.85 -15.56 -7.86
C MET A 265 -1.12 -14.35 -6.94
N ALA A 266 -0.28 -14.13 -5.92
CA ALA A 266 -0.41 -12.98 -5.03
C ALA A 266 -0.25 -11.65 -5.78
N LEU A 267 0.74 -11.53 -6.69
CA LEU A 267 0.92 -10.34 -7.52
C LEU A 267 -0.24 -10.10 -8.50
N ALA A 268 -0.80 -11.16 -9.08
CA ALA A 268 -1.95 -11.03 -9.96
C ALA A 268 -3.18 -10.52 -9.21
N MET A 269 -3.43 -11.05 -8.02
CA MET A 269 -4.49 -10.54 -7.16
C MET A 269 -4.27 -9.06 -6.86
N LEU A 270 -3.07 -8.68 -6.39
CA LEU A 270 -2.74 -7.29 -6.10
C LEU A 270 -3.04 -6.34 -7.28
N VAL A 271 -2.67 -6.74 -8.49
CA VAL A 271 -2.77 -5.89 -9.69
C VAL A 271 -4.19 -5.85 -10.26
N THR A 272 -5.01 -6.87 -10.02
CA THR A 272 -6.31 -7.00 -10.69
C THR A 272 -7.52 -6.66 -9.83
N VAL A 273 -7.42 -6.72 -8.50
CA VAL A 273 -8.53 -6.36 -7.60
C VAL A 273 -8.84 -4.85 -7.62
N ARG A 274 -9.91 -4.46 -6.93
CA ARG A 274 -10.30 -3.05 -6.76
C ARG A 274 -9.20 -2.24 -6.02
N GLY A 275 -9.24 -0.92 -6.11
CA GLY A 275 -8.23 -0.04 -5.56
C GLY A 275 -7.02 0.13 -6.48
N TYR A 276 -5.89 0.58 -5.96
CA TYR A 276 -4.66 0.74 -6.73
C TYR A 276 -3.47 0.06 -6.05
N PRO A 277 -2.59 -0.61 -6.82
CA PRO A 277 -1.48 -1.37 -6.25
C PRO A 277 -0.31 -0.47 -5.90
N GLN A 278 0.29 -0.71 -4.73
CA GLN A 278 1.65 -0.31 -4.39
C GLN A 278 2.57 -1.51 -4.62
N ILE A 279 3.61 -1.32 -5.41
CA ILE A 279 4.70 -2.28 -5.61
C ILE A 279 5.90 -1.77 -4.83
N TYR A 280 6.32 -2.51 -3.83
CA TYR A 280 7.55 -2.19 -3.11
C TYR A 280 8.75 -2.67 -3.94
N TYR A 281 9.80 -1.85 -4.08
CA TYR A 281 10.97 -2.21 -4.88
C TYR A 281 11.50 -3.60 -4.49
N GLY A 282 11.83 -4.40 -5.48
CA GLY A 282 12.26 -5.78 -5.29
C GLY A 282 11.14 -6.83 -5.35
N ASN A 283 9.85 -6.44 -5.34
CA ASN A 283 8.77 -7.39 -5.61
C ASN A 283 8.91 -7.99 -7.02
N GLU A 284 9.41 -7.22 -7.98
CA GLU A 284 9.62 -7.64 -9.37
C GLU A 284 10.71 -8.72 -9.54
N ILE A 285 11.55 -8.91 -8.53
CA ILE A 285 12.64 -9.90 -8.52
C ILE A 285 12.59 -10.85 -7.32
N MET A 286 11.47 -10.95 -6.63
CA MET A 286 11.31 -11.78 -5.43
C MET A 286 12.35 -11.48 -4.34
N LEU A 287 12.72 -10.20 -4.14
CA LEU A 287 13.72 -9.82 -3.13
C LEU A 287 13.28 -10.28 -1.75
N GLU A 288 14.15 -11.04 -1.08
CA GLU A 288 13.87 -11.59 0.25
C GLU A 288 14.13 -10.58 1.37
N GLY A 289 13.50 -10.80 2.51
CA GLY A 289 13.78 -10.03 3.72
C GLY A 289 12.68 -10.16 4.77
N ILE A 290 13.10 -10.18 6.03
CA ILE A 290 12.22 -10.23 7.21
C ILE A 290 12.35 -8.94 8.01
N SER A 291 11.22 -8.45 8.54
CA SER A 291 11.19 -7.37 9.50
C SER A 291 11.82 -7.81 10.81
N GLY A 292 12.50 -6.90 11.51
CA GLY A 292 13.22 -7.22 12.74
C GLY A 292 14.68 -7.63 12.55
N ASP A 293 15.10 -8.02 11.35
CA ASP A 293 16.51 -8.00 10.98
C ASP A 293 16.90 -6.57 10.57
N TYR A 294 18.01 -6.07 11.08
CA TYR A 294 18.47 -4.67 10.89
C TYR A 294 18.45 -4.18 9.44
N GLN A 295 18.71 -5.04 8.48
CA GLN A 295 18.64 -4.71 7.05
C GLN A 295 17.51 -5.46 6.32
N GLY A 296 16.96 -6.48 6.90
CA GLY A 296 16.08 -7.51 6.38
C GLY A 296 15.25 -7.12 5.17
N HIS A 297 14.11 -6.50 5.41
CA HIS A 297 13.17 -6.13 4.34
C HIS A 297 13.53 -4.85 3.57
N ARG A 298 14.62 -4.14 3.95
CA ARG A 298 15.10 -2.87 3.32
C ARG A 298 16.43 -3.03 2.60
N PHE A 299 16.82 -4.23 2.21
CA PHE A 299 18.05 -4.44 1.45
C PHE A 299 18.10 -3.58 0.19
N THR A 300 19.30 -3.07 -0.12
CA THR A 300 19.55 -2.35 -1.36
C THR A 300 19.22 -3.25 -2.56
N PHE A 301 18.52 -2.68 -3.55
CA PHE A 301 18.26 -3.37 -4.81
C PHE A 301 19.59 -3.79 -5.47
N PRO A 302 19.72 -5.03 -5.92
CA PRO A 302 20.98 -5.50 -6.51
C PRO A 302 21.23 -4.83 -7.86
N GLY A 303 22.18 -3.93 -7.94
CA GLY A 303 22.54 -3.18 -9.14
C GLY A 303 22.42 -1.67 -8.97
N GLY A 304 23.07 -0.93 -9.85
CA GLY A 304 23.10 0.53 -9.86
C GLY A 304 24.30 1.15 -9.13
N TRP A 305 25.07 0.38 -8.36
CA TRP A 305 26.26 0.85 -7.66
C TRP A 305 27.54 0.24 -8.26
N LYS A 306 28.62 1.01 -8.26
CA LYS A 306 29.90 0.63 -8.88
C LYS A 306 30.47 -0.72 -8.42
N ASN A 307 30.17 -1.14 -7.19
CA ASN A 307 30.73 -2.35 -6.57
C ASN A 307 29.72 -3.50 -6.47
N ASP A 308 28.56 -3.37 -7.09
CA ASP A 308 27.56 -4.44 -7.07
C ASP A 308 28.06 -5.67 -7.81
N LYS A 309 27.87 -6.83 -7.18
CA LYS A 309 28.29 -8.11 -7.77
C LYS A 309 27.39 -8.55 -8.92
N ARG A 310 26.17 -8.05 -8.98
CA ARG A 310 25.21 -8.30 -10.06
C ARG A 310 24.37 -7.04 -10.29
N ASP A 311 23.79 -6.96 -11.48
CA ASP A 311 22.90 -5.86 -11.84
C ASP A 311 21.52 -6.40 -12.25
N ALA A 312 20.60 -6.47 -11.29
CA ALA A 312 19.23 -6.97 -11.52
C ALA A 312 18.34 -5.99 -12.33
N PHE A 313 18.82 -4.80 -12.68
CA PHE A 313 18.17 -3.95 -13.68
C PHE A 313 18.23 -4.59 -15.08
N THR A 314 19.19 -5.49 -15.32
CA THR A 314 19.36 -6.18 -16.58
C THR A 314 18.87 -7.65 -16.50
N PRO A 315 18.37 -8.24 -17.59
CA PRO A 315 17.99 -9.65 -17.62
C PRO A 315 19.13 -10.62 -17.28
N ALA A 316 20.37 -10.27 -17.66
CA ALA A 316 21.54 -11.09 -17.38
C ALA A 316 21.95 -11.09 -15.91
N GLY A 317 21.60 -10.05 -15.16
CA GLY A 317 21.87 -9.97 -13.73
C GLY A 317 20.77 -10.56 -12.84
N ARG A 318 19.67 -11.03 -13.44
CA ARG A 318 18.57 -11.73 -12.74
C ARG A 318 18.69 -13.24 -12.89
N THR A 319 18.20 -14.00 -11.91
CA THR A 319 18.03 -15.45 -12.05
C THR A 319 16.91 -15.75 -13.06
N LYS A 320 16.70 -17.03 -13.38
CA LYS A 320 15.60 -17.47 -14.24
C LYS A 320 14.25 -17.11 -13.63
N GLU A 321 14.09 -17.41 -12.35
CA GLU A 321 12.88 -17.16 -11.57
C GLU A 321 12.60 -15.65 -11.44
N GLU A 322 13.64 -14.85 -11.14
CA GLU A 322 13.53 -13.39 -11.09
C GLU A 322 13.10 -12.79 -12.45
N ASN A 323 13.65 -13.29 -13.55
CA ASN A 323 13.24 -12.87 -14.89
C ASN A 323 11.77 -13.25 -15.18
N GLU A 324 11.36 -14.46 -14.79
CA GLU A 324 9.98 -14.91 -14.96
C GLU A 324 8.99 -13.99 -14.23
N VAL A 325 9.26 -13.68 -12.96
CA VAL A 325 8.40 -12.80 -12.15
C VAL A 325 8.43 -11.37 -12.68
N PHE A 326 9.61 -10.86 -13.05
CA PHE A 326 9.77 -9.52 -13.63
C PHE A 326 8.92 -9.35 -14.88
N ASP A 327 9.03 -10.28 -15.82
CA ASP A 327 8.31 -10.21 -17.09
C ASP A 327 6.80 -10.37 -16.88
N TYR A 328 6.39 -11.24 -15.96
CA TYR A 328 4.99 -11.43 -15.60
C TYR A 328 4.39 -10.15 -15.00
N LEU A 329 5.00 -9.60 -13.97
CA LEU A 329 4.54 -8.39 -13.30
C LEU A 329 4.53 -7.18 -14.25
N LYS A 330 5.58 -7.03 -15.05
CA LYS A 330 5.66 -5.99 -16.09
C LYS A 330 4.47 -6.04 -17.05
N LYS A 331 4.12 -7.23 -17.55
CA LYS A 331 2.99 -7.41 -18.48
C LYS A 331 1.66 -7.06 -17.79
N LEU A 332 1.44 -7.50 -16.55
CA LEU A 332 0.23 -7.18 -15.79
C LEU A 332 0.09 -5.68 -15.52
N LEU A 333 1.15 -5.01 -15.08
CA LEU A 333 1.14 -3.58 -14.80
C LEU A 333 0.91 -2.76 -16.08
N HIS A 334 1.54 -3.14 -17.20
CA HIS A 334 1.27 -2.52 -18.49
C HIS A 334 -0.18 -2.73 -18.95
N TYR A 335 -0.70 -3.94 -18.75
CA TYR A 335 -2.10 -4.21 -19.04
C TYR A 335 -3.02 -3.34 -18.21
N ARG A 336 -2.82 -3.27 -16.87
CA ARG A 336 -3.60 -2.40 -15.98
C ARG A 336 -3.50 -0.93 -16.39
N LYS A 337 -2.29 -0.42 -16.68
CA LYS A 337 -2.06 0.97 -17.08
C LYS A 337 -2.88 1.37 -18.30
N ASN A 338 -3.05 0.46 -19.25
CA ASN A 338 -3.73 0.70 -20.52
C ASN A 338 -5.21 0.27 -20.53
N ASN A 339 -5.73 -0.23 -19.42
CA ASN A 339 -7.10 -0.74 -19.35
C ASN A 339 -7.83 -0.17 -18.12
N PRO A 340 -8.67 0.86 -18.32
CA PRO A 340 -9.44 1.50 -17.23
C PRO A 340 -10.30 0.53 -16.43
N VAL A 341 -10.72 -0.58 -17.02
CA VAL A 341 -11.51 -1.63 -16.35
C VAL A 341 -10.83 -2.17 -15.09
N LEU A 342 -9.50 -2.25 -15.04
CA LEU A 342 -8.75 -2.63 -13.85
C LEU A 342 -8.51 -1.46 -12.88
N GLN A 343 -8.64 -0.23 -13.34
CA GLN A 343 -8.40 0.97 -12.53
C GLN A 343 -9.67 1.35 -11.74
N ASN A 344 -10.79 1.51 -12.44
CA ASN A 344 -12.05 2.00 -11.88
C ASN A 344 -13.30 1.18 -12.26
N GLY A 345 -13.12 0.03 -12.93
CA GLY A 345 -14.23 -0.86 -13.26
C GLY A 345 -14.88 -1.48 -12.01
N LYS A 346 -16.11 -1.91 -12.17
CA LYS A 346 -16.85 -2.66 -11.14
C LYS A 346 -16.19 -4.01 -10.88
N MET A 347 -16.43 -4.57 -9.71
CA MET A 347 -16.02 -5.92 -9.35
C MET A 347 -17.26 -6.80 -9.12
N MET A 348 -17.21 -8.04 -9.57
CA MET A 348 -18.14 -9.10 -9.23
C MET A 348 -17.35 -10.33 -8.86
N GLN A 349 -17.68 -10.97 -7.76
CA GLN A 349 -16.99 -12.16 -7.29
C GLN A 349 -17.95 -13.33 -7.12
N PHE A 350 -17.41 -14.53 -7.27
CA PHE A 350 -18.14 -15.78 -7.03
C PHE A 350 -17.58 -16.47 -5.80
N ILE A 351 -18.44 -17.13 -5.02
CA ILE A 351 -18.02 -17.93 -3.86
C ILE A 351 -16.99 -18.97 -4.33
N PRO A 352 -15.82 -19.09 -3.67
CA PRO A 352 -14.84 -20.11 -4.04
C PRO A 352 -15.43 -21.52 -3.96
N GLU A 353 -15.12 -22.34 -4.93
CA GLU A 353 -15.54 -23.76 -4.99
C GLU A 353 -14.38 -24.62 -5.46
N ASN A 354 -14.18 -25.77 -4.80
CA ASN A 354 -13.15 -26.73 -5.15
C ASN A 354 -11.75 -26.11 -5.27
N GLY A 355 -11.40 -25.18 -4.39
CA GLY A 355 -10.10 -24.49 -4.39
C GLY A 355 -9.91 -23.48 -5.51
N VAL A 356 -10.96 -23.14 -6.24
CA VAL A 356 -10.93 -22.14 -7.31
C VAL A 356 -11.74 -20.93 -6.91
N TYR A 357 -11.12 -19.75 -6.97
CA TYR A 357 -11.79 -18.47 -6.78
C TYR A 357 -11.82 -17.68 -8.07
N VAL A 358 -13.00 -17.13 -8.40
CA VAL A 358 -13.23 -16.37 -9.62
C VAL A 358 -13.84 -15.02 -9.29
N PHE A 359 -13.29 -13.98 -9.88
CA PHE A 359 -13.92 -12.67 -9.89
C PHE A 359 -13.74 -11.98 -11.25
N PHE A 360 -14.56 -10.97 -11.45
CA PHE A 360 -14.56 -10.16 -12.67
C PHE A 360 -14.29 -8.70 -12.34
N ARG A 361 -13.53 -8.04 -13.22
CA ARG A 361 -13.51 -6.58 -13.33
C ARG A 361 -14.18 -6.21 -14.64
N TYR A 362 -15.09 -5.27 -14.60
CA TYR A 362 -15.87 -4.93 -15.79
C TYR A 362 -16.35 -3.48 -15.80
N ASN A 363 -16.52 -2.96 -17.00
CA ASN A 363 -17.18 -1.71 -17.31
C ASN A 363 -18.06 -1.92 -18.55
N GLU A 364 -18.54 -0.85 -19.18
CA GLU A 364 -19.38 -0.93 -20.39
C GLU A 364 -18.64 -1.47 -21.61
N GLU A 365 -17.32 -1.31 -21.66
CA GLU A 365 -16.50 -1.63 -22.84
C GLU A 365 -15.84 -3.00 -22.72
N LYS A 366 -15.46 -3.41 -21.50
CA LYS A 366 -14.56 -4.54 -21.29
C LYS A 366 -14.89 -5.35 -20.04
N THR A 367 -14.67 -6.65 -20.13
CA THR A 367 -14.71 -7.59 -19.01
C THR A 367 -13.38 -8.33 -18.91
N VAL A 368 -12.83 -8.38 -17.71
CA VAL A 368 -11.65 -9.19 -17.36
C VAL A 368 -12.09 -10.20 -16.30
N MET A 369 -11.87 -11.47 -16.58
CA MET A 369 -12.10 -12.58 -15.66
C MET A 369 -10.75 -12.98 -15.03
N VAL A 370 -10.72 -13.08 -13.71
CA VAL A 370 -9.56 -13.54 -12.95
C VAL A 370 -9.92 -14.85 -12.26
N ILE A 371 -9.14 -15.88 -12.52
CA ILE A 371 -9.35 -17.24 -12.00
C ILE A 371 -8.10 -17.65 -11.24
N THR A 372 -8.23 -17.98 -9.97
CA THR A 372 -7.12 -18.56 -9.17
C THR A 372 -7.45 -19.99 -8.84
N ASN A 373 -6.54 -20.91 -9.12
CA ASN A 373 -6.61 -22.31 -8.66
C ASN A 373 -5.54 -22.54 -7.58
N ASN A 374 -5.98 -22.67 -6.34
CA ASN A 374 -5.08 -22.89 -5.20
C ASN A 374 -4.76 -24.39 -4.94
N ASN A 375 -5.35 -25.28 -5.71
CA ASN A 375 -5.02 -26.71 -5.62
C ASN A 375 -3.63 -26.99 -6.22
N ASP A 376 -3.00 -28.08 -5.81
CA ASP A 376 -1.75 -28.57 -6.40
C ASP A 376 -1.96 -29.29 -7.76
N HIS A 377 -3.22 -29.55 -8.13
CA HIS A 377 -3.63 -30.25 -9.35
C HIS A 377 -4.53 -29.36 -10.23
N ALA A 378 -4.61 -29.71 -11.50
CA ALA A 378 -5.50 -29.04 -12.42
C ALA A 378 -6.98 -29.24 -12.04
N THR A 379 -7.78 -28.21 -12.21
CA THR A 379 -9.22 -28.20 -11.91
C THR A 379 -10.00 -27.75 -13.13
N VAL A 380 -11.04 -28.50 -13.46
CA VAL A 380 -11.95 -28.13 -14.56
C VAL A 380 -13.06 -27.25 -14.04
N LEU A 381 -13.19 -26.06 -14.64
CA LEU A 381 -14.15 -25.05 -14.31
C LEU A 381 -15.31 -25.05 -15.31
N ASP A 382 -16.56 -25.26 -14.86
CA ASP A 382 -17.74 -25.11 -15.69
C ASP A 382 -18.06 -23.61 -15.87
N THR A 383 -17.95 -23.13 -17.10
CA THR A 383 -18.15 -21.72 -17.43
C THR A 383 -19.60 -21.27 -17.32
N LYS A 384 -20.58 -22.20 -17.38
CA LYS A 384 -22.01 -21.90 -17.24
C LYS A 384 -22.33 -21.21 -15.92
N ARG A 385 -21.58 -21.52 -14.87
CA ARG A 385 -21.70 -20.86 -13.55
C ARG A 385 -21.56 -19.35 -13.63
N PHE A 386 -20.79 -18.87 -14.59
CA PHE A 386 -20.44 -17.44 -14.74
C PHE A 386 -21.24 -16.75 -15.86
N ALA A 387 -22.33 -17.36 -16.32
CA ALA A 387 -23.14 -16.91 -17.46
C ALA A 387 -23.56 -15.43 -17.35
N GLU A 388 -23.81 -14.91 -16.14
CA GLU A 388 -24.18 -13.51 -15.95
C GLU A 388 -23.06 -12.51 -16.33
N ARG A 389 -21.78 -12.97 -16.46
CA ARG A 389 -20.65 -12.14 -16.89
C ARG A 389 -20.02 -12.59 -18.20
N ILE A 390 -20.00 -13.87 -18.48
CA ILE A 390 -19.40 -14.37 -19.72
C ILE A 390 -20.40 -14.56 -20.85
N LYS A 391 -21.69 -14.71 -20.53
CA LYS A 391 -22.85 -14.78 -21.42
C LYS A 391 -22.52 -15.37 -22.81
N ASP A 392 -22.34 -14.55 -23.81
CA ASP A 392 -22.05 -14.97 -25.20
C ASP A 392 -20.55 -14.93 -25.53
N CYS A 393 -19.69 -14.92 -24.52
CA CYS A 393 -18.25 -14.92 -24.73
C CYS A 393 -17.75 -16.34 -25.00
N GLU A 394 -17.25 -16.60 -26.20
CA GLU A 394 -16.71 -17.91 -26.59
C GLU A 394 -15.21 -18.03 -26.31
N MET A 395 -14.49 -16.93 -26.21
CA MET A 395 -13.04 -16.91 -26.11
C MET A 395 -12.57 -15.86 -25.12
N GLY A 396 -11.61 -16.22 -24.27
CA GLY A 396 -10.80 -15.30 -23.48
C GLY A 396 -9.36 -15.24 -23.99
N VAL A 397 -8.67 -14.13 -23.78
CA VAL A 397 -7.23 -14.01 -24.07
C VAL A 397 -6.49 -13.79 -22.76
N GLU A 398 -5.58 -14.69 -22.41
CA GLU A 398 -4.74 -14.54 -21.22
C GLU A 398 -3.78 -13.35 -21.44
N VAL A 399 -3.81 -12.38 -20.52
CA VAL A 399 -3.20 -11.06 -20.76
C VAL A 399 -1.68 -11.06 -20.73
N THR A 400 -1.04 -12.04 -20.10
CA THR A 400 0.42 -12.11 -19.98
C THR A 400 1.05 -12.99 -21.07
N SER A 401 0.42 -14.12 -21.41
CA SER A 401 0.90 -15.08 -22.44
C SER A 401 0.35 -14.81 -23.82
N LYS A 402 -0.76 -14.05 -23.91
CA LYS A 402 -1.55 -13.83 -25.15
C LYS A 402 -2.17 -15.10 -25.73
N GLN A 403 -2.25 -16.16 -24.95
CA GLN A 403 -2.91 -17.39 -25.37
C GLN A 403 -4.42 -17.23 -25.35
N ALA A 404 -5.07 -17.77 -26.37
CA ALA A 404 -6.53 -17.87 -26.42
C ALA A 404 -7.00 -19.04 -25.54
N VAL A 405 -8.08 -18.81 -24.80
CA VAL A 405 -8.73 -19.80 -23.93
C VAL A 405 -10.18 -19.96 -24.36
N ASP A 406 -10.58 -21.18 -24.68
CA ASP A 406 -11.98 -21.48 -25.02
C ASP A 406 -12.86 -21.40 -23.78
N MET A 407 -13.90 -20.58 -23.83
CA MET A 407 -14.81 -20.28 -22.73
C MET A 407 -16.20 -20.91 -22.91
N LYS A 408 -16.44 -21.72 -23.96
CA LYS A 408 -17.78 -22.20 -24.33
C LYS A 408 -18.43 -23.10 -23.28
N ASN A 409 -17.69 -24.03 -22.68
CA ASN A 409 -18.24 -25.01 -21.76
C ASN A 409 -17.40 -25.19 -20.50
N GLN A 410 -16.14 -25.49 -20.67
CA GLN A 410 -15.21 -25.80 -19.57
C GLN A 410 -13.84 -25.24 -19.84
N VAL A 411 -13.17 -24.82 -18.78
CA VAL A 411 -11.77 -24.36 -18.80
C VAL A 411 -10.98 -25.18 -17.80
N GLU A 412 -9.91 -25.78 -18.25
CA GLU A 412 -8.95 -26.44 -17.36
C GLU A 412 -7.94 -25.41 -16.83
N ILE A 413 -7.86 -25.31 -15.50
CA ILE A 413 -6.96 -24.40 -14.81
C ILE A 413 -5.87 -25.23 -14.14
N PRO A 414 -4.59 -25.11 -14.54
CA PRO A 414 -3.50 -25.83 -13.87
C PRO A 414 -3.44 -25.54 -12.37
N GLY A 415 -2.88 -26.44 -11.61
CA GLY A 415 -2.69 -26.24 -10.17
C GLY A 415 -1.75 -25.07 -9.87
N LYS A 416 -1.94 -24.43 -8.72
CA LYS A 416 -1.17 -23.24 -8.29
C LYS A 416 -0.99 -22.23 -9.41
N THR A 417 -2.10 -21.80 -10.02
CA THR A 417 -2.10 -20.91 -11.20
C THR A 417 -3.15 -19.83 -11.06
N VAL A 418 -2.85 -18.69 -11.65
CA VAL A 418 -3.81 -17.61 -11.88
C VAL A 418 -3.89 -17.32 -13.37
N LEU A 419 -5.11 -17.22 -13.89
CA LEU A 419 -5.37 -16.73 -15.25
C LEU A 419 -6.06 -15.36 -15.17
N VAL A 420 -5.57 -14.43 -15.94
CA VAL A 420 -6.18 -13.10 -16.12
C VAL A 420 -6.65 -13.00 -17.57
N LEU A 421 -7.93 -13.19 -17.79
CA LEU A 421 -8.51 -13.33 -19.13
C LEU A 421 -9.27 -12.07 -19.54
N GLU A 422 -8.82 -11.42 -20.59
CA GLU A 422 -9.63 -10.43 -21.29
C GLU A 422 -10.68 -11.16 -22.12
N LEU A 423 -11.96 -10.93 -21.83
CA LEU A 423 -13.06 -11.59 -22.53
C LEU A 423 -13.44 -10.80 -23.78
N GLY A 424 -13.42 -11.46 -24.92
CA GLY A 424 -13.82 -10.91 -26.21
C GLY A 424 -15.30 -11.23 -26.49
N PHE A 425 -16.12 -10.19 -26.62
CA PHE A 425 -17.46 -10.31 -27.17
C PHE A 425 -17.33 -10.04 -28.68
N TRP A 426 -17.09 -11.08 -29.46
CA TRP A 426 -17.09 -10.98 -30.92
C TRP A 426 -18.54 -10.80 -31.36
N ARG A 427 -18.87 -9.59 -31.82
CA ARG A 427 -20.11 -9.29 -32.53
C ARG A 427 -19.95 -9.59 -34.02
#